data_68fba6c1c455cb57f7ea04d55edf7fb8
#
_entry.id   68fba6c1c455cb57f7ea04d55edf7fb8
#
_cell.length_a   1.000
_cell.length_b   1.000
_cell.length_c   1.000
_cell.angle_alpha   90.00
_cell.angle_beta   90.00
_cell.angle_gamma   90.00
#
_symmetry.space_group_name_H-M   'P 1'
#
loop_
_entity.id
_entity.type
_entity.pdbx_description
1 polymer ?
#
loop_
_entity_poly.entity_id
_entity_poly.type
_entity_poly.pdbx_seq_one_letter_code
_entity_poly.pdbx_strand_id
1 'polypeptide(L)'
;IYYLQIEGWSLSILYPVMMLMGLGNSLFWPTAQAFVQELVDDKEYFSANALLSASYQVGSLIGAGAGGFIVHFYGPIYALYLNVFAYIISGILISLAPFERKNTSQDSESLVEELSKGFIFLKNKIGVLFLGITTILSDVAIWGALSVLTITLSKEVFLKGSWGYGFMDGMYGIGALLSTMTIASMTKKFGYKKSLITCYCIAGLSCYI
;
A
#
# COMPACT_ATOMS: atom_id res chain seq x y z
N ILE A 1 0.80 -3.91 22.52
CA ILE A 1 1.69 -5.04 22.91
C ILE A 1 1.55 -5.30 24.41
N TYR A 2 1.74 -4.29 25.27
CA TYR A 2 1.64 -4.40 26.73
C TYR A 2 0.33 -5.06 27.21
N TYR A 3 -0.82 -4.57 26.74
CA TYR A 3 -2.13 -5.15 27.07
C TYR A 3 -2.31 -6.57 26.55
N LEU A 4 -1.80 -6.89 25.36
CA LEU A 4 -1.88 -8.24 24.82
C LEU A 4 -1.06 -9.26 25.63
N GLN A 5 -0.01 -8.81 26.32
CA GLN A 5 0.80 -9.68 27.17
C GLN A 5 0.20 -9.92 28.56
N ILE A 6 -0.50 -8.94 29.13
CA ILE A 6 -0.99 -9.00 30.51
C ILE A 6 -2.42 -9.53 30.59
N GLU A 7 -3.32 -9.03 29.76
CA GLU A 7 -4.76 -9.33 29.82
C GLU A 7 -5.22 -10.38 28.79
N GLY A 8 -4.29 -10.87 27.98
CA GLY A 8 -4.60 -11.76 26.88
C GLY A 8 -5.15 -11.04 25.65
N TRP A 9 -5.54 -11.82 24.66
CA TRP A 9 -6.02 -11.32 23.36
C TRP A 9 -7.49 -10.89 23.46
N SER A 10 -7.72 -9.61 23.76
CA SER A 10 -9.07 -9.04 23.74
C SER A 10 -9.34 -8.37 22.40
N LEU A 11 -10.41 -8.79 21.73
CA LEU A 11 -10.84 -8.21 20.46
C LEU A 11 -11.17 -6.72 20.59
N SER A 12 -11.68 -6.31 21.75
CA SER A 12 -12.06 -4.91 22.03
C SER A 12 -10.88 -3.94 21.98
N ILE A 13 -9.67 -4.39 22.32
CA ILE A 13 -8.45 -3.56 22.27
C ILE A 13 -7.93 -3.44 20.83
N LEU A 14 -8.16 -4.44 20.00
CA LEU A 14 -7.71 -4.42 18.62
C LEU A 14 -8.46 -3.39 17.76
N TYR A 15 -9.72 -3.11 18.04
CA TYR A 15 -10.51 -2.14 17.25
C TYR A 15 -9.89 -0.73 17.25
N PRO A 16 -9.60 -0.09 18.40
CA PRO A 16 -8.99 1.23 18.39
C PRO A 16 -7.56 1.21 17.81
N VAL A 17 -6.80 0.14 18.02
CA VAL A 17 -5.46 -0.01 17.42
C VAL A 17 -5.56 -0.04 15.91
N MET A 18 -6.44 -0.84 15.33
CA MET A 18 -6.65 -0.91 13.89
C MET A 18 -7.18 0.40 13.31
N MET A 19 -8.03 1.11 14.05
CA MET A 19 -8.51 2.44 13.65
C MET A 19 -7.34 3.43 13.57
N LEU A 20 -6.47 3.48 14.57
CA LEU A 20 -5.29 4.36 14.59
C LEU A 20 -4.30 3.99 13.47
N MET A 21 -4.06 2.70 13.24
CA MET A 21 -3.23 2.24 12.11
C MET A 21 -3.82 2.64 10.77
N GLY A 22 -5.12 2.49 10.59
CA GLY A 22 -5.84 2.91 9.38
C GLY A 22 -5.72 4.42 9.14
N LEU A 23 -5.91 5.24 10.17
CA LEU A 23 -5.71 6.70 10.10
C LEU A 23 -4.27 7.05 9.69
N GLY A 24 -3.28 6.45 10.35
CA GLY A 24 -1.87 6.69 10.02
C GLY A 24 -1.54 6.31 8.57
N ASN A 25 -1.99 5.15 8.12
CA ASN A 25 -1.73 4.67 6.77
C ASN A 25 -2.45 5.52 5.69
N SER A 26 -3.69 5.95 5.94
CA SER A 26 -4.44 6.77 4.98
C SER A 26 -3.88 8.18 4.83
N LEU A 27 -3.25 8.73 5.87
CA LEU A 27 -2.57 10.02 5.83
C LEU A 27 -1.18 9.92 5.19
N PHE A 28 -0.50 8.78 5.35
CA PHE A 28 0.86 8.59 4.86
C PHE A 28 0.99 8.72 3.35
N TRP A 29 0.14 8.02 2.58
CA TRP A 29 0.28 7.95 1.12
C TRP A 29 0.15 9.30 0.40
N PRO A 30 -0.91 10.08 0.60
CA PRO A 30 -1.01 11.40 -0.04
C PRO A 30 0.09 12.35 0.44
N THR A 31 0.47 12.28 1.73
CA THR A 31 1.55 13.10 2.27
C THR A 31 2.91 12.72 1.67
N ALA A 32 3.21 11.43 1.53
CA ALA A 32 4.45 10.98 0.91
C ALA A 32 4.56 11.39 -0.56
N GLN A 33 3.46 11.31 -1.31
CA GLN A 33 3.44 11.76 -2.71
C GLN A 33 3.61 13.28 -2.84
N ALA A 34 2.96 14.06 -1.97
CA ALA A 34 3.14 15.51 -1.92
C ALA A 34 4.57 15.88 -1.53
N PHE A 35 5.14 15.19 -0.54
CA PHE A 35 6.51 15.40 -0.11
C PHE A 35 7.53 15.11 -1.21
N VAL A 36 7.35 14.03 -1.97
CA VAL A 36 8.19 13.74 -3.15
C VAL A 36 8.09 14.86 -4.18
N GLN A 37 6.89 15.40 -4.40
CA GLN A 37 6.69 16.51 -5.35
C GLN A 37 7.41 17.80 -4.93
N GLU A 38 7.55 18.03 -3.63
CA GLU A 38 8.31 19.17 -3.11
C GLU A 38 9.83 18.97 -3.14
N LEU A 39 10.30 17.70 -3.06
CA LEU A 39 11.74 17.36 -3.00
C LEU A 39 12.43 17.37 -4.37
N VAL A 40 11.67 17.09 -5.45
CA VAL A 40 12.24 16.93 -6.80
C VAL A 40 11.69 17.96 -7.77
N ASP A 41 12.38 18.16 -8.89
CA ASP A 41 11.86 18.96 -9.99
C ASP A 41 10.79 18.21 -10.78
N ASP A 42 9.90 18.95 -11.47
CA ASP A 42 8.80 18.38 -12.26
C ASP A 42 9.24 17.30 -13.25
N LYS A 43 10.44 17.43 -13.81
CA LYS A 43 11.01 16.45 -14.76
C LYS A 43 11.38 15.12 -14.09
N GLU A 44 11.69 15.13 -12.81
CA GLU A 44 12.14 13.98 -12.04
C GLU A 44 11.00 13.35 -11.23
N TYR A 45 9.86 14.05 -11.10
CA TYR A 45 8.72 13.61 -10.30
C TYR A 45 8.24 12.20 -10.67
N PHE A 46 8.14 11.89 -11.97
CA PHE A 46 7.72 10.57 -12.42
C PHE A 46 8.69 9.47 -11.96
N SER A 47 9.99 9.71 -12.06
CA SER A 47 11.03 8.77 -11.65
C SER A 47 11.06 8.59 -10.12
N ALA A 48 10.92 9.67 -9.38
CA ALA A 48 10.88 9.65 -7.91
C ALA A 48 9.64 8.90 -7.39
N ASN A 49 8.48 9.14 -8.00
CA ASN A 49 7.25 8.43 -7.64
C ASN A 49 7.31 6.94 -8.03
N ALA A 50 7.96 6.59 -9.14
CA ALA A 50 8.23 5.20 -9.52
C ALA A 50 9.16 4.52 -8.49
N LEU A 51 10.18 5.22 -7.99
CA LEU A 51 11.06 4.72 -6.95
C LEU A 51 10.32 4.51 -5.62
N LEU A 52 9.46 5.44 -5.23
CA LEU A 52 8.61 5.31 -4.05
C LEU A 52 7.71 4.06 -4.16
N SER A 53 7.10 3.85 -5.32
CA SER A 53 6.28 2.66 -5.60
C SER A 53 7.10 1.37 -5.58
N ALA A 54 8.29 1.37 -6.14
CA ALA A 54 9.20 0.22 -6.11
C ALA A 54 9.64 -0.10 -4.67
N SER A 55 9.95 0.91 -3.86
CA SER A 55 10.30 0.75 -2.45
C SER A 55 9.17 0.10 -1.65
N TYR A 56 7.93 0.50 -1.93
CA TYR A 56 6.74 -0.14 -1.35
C TYR A 56 6.67 -1.63 -1.70
N GLN A 57 6.86 -1.99 -2.97
CA GLN A 57 6.80 -3.40 -3.40
C GLN A 57 7.91 -4.24 -2.77
N VAL A 58 9.14 -3.70 -2.68
CA VAL A 58 10.26 -4.36 -2.00
C VAL A 58 9.96 -4.54 -0.51
N GLY A 59 9.44 -3.49 0.14
CA GLY A 59 9.04 -3.54 1.54
C GLY A 59 7.93 -4.57 1.81
N SER A 60 6.93 -4.62 0.94
CA SER A 60 5.84 -5.60 1.01
C SER A 60 6.36 -7.04 0.86
N LEU A 61 7.20 -7.31 -0.14
CA LEU A 61 7.79 -8.62 -0.36
C LEU A 61 8.61 -9.11 0.84
N ILE A 62 9.52 -8.26 1.33
CA ILE A 62 10.37 -8.58 2.48
C ILE A 62 9.52 -8.72 3.74
N GLY A 63 8.57 -7.81 3.94
CA GLY A 63 7.69 -7.80 5.10
C GLY A 63 6.80 -9.04 5.18
N ALA A 64 6.21 -9.47 4.06
CA ALA A 64 5.39 -10.67 4.00
C ALA A 64 6.21 -11.94 4.32
N GLY A 65 7.36 -12.11 3.67
CA GLY A 65 8.25 -13.25 3.89
C GLY A 65 8.79 -13.28 5.32
N ALA A 66 9.39 -12.19 5.78
CA ALA A 66 9.95 -12.08 7.13
C ALA A 66 8.85 -12.16 8.21
N GLY A 67 7.71 -11.50 7.99
CA GLY A 67 6.58 -11.52 8.91
C GLY A 67 6.01 -12.92 9.09
N GLY A 68 5.75 -13.64 7.98
CA GLY A 68 5.27 -15.02 8.02
C GLY A 68 6.23 -15.95 8.74
N PHE A 69 7.55 -15.83 8.48
CA PHE A 69 8.60 -16.57 9.15
C PHE A 69 8.63 -16.29 10.66
N ILE A 70 8.67 -15.00 11.05
CA ILE A 70 8.75 -14.60 12.45
C ILE A 70 7.49 -15.07 13.22
N VAL A 71 6.30 -14.90 12.65
CA VAL A 71 5.06 -15.35 13.30
C VAL A 71 5.06 -16.87 13.47
N HIS A 72 5.56 -17.61 12.48
CA HIS A 72 5.59 -19.07 12.53
C HIS A 72 6.55 -19.61 13.61
N PHE A 73 7.79 -19.08 13.68
CA PHE A 73 8.84 -19.61 14.56
C PHE A 73 8.88 -18.94 15.94
N TYR A 74 8.55 -17.68 16.04
CA TYR A 74 8.69 -16.87 17.26
C TYR A 74 7.36 -16.38 17.83
N GLY A 75 6.29 -16.46 17.03
CA GLY A 75 4.96 -16.00 17.42
C GLY A 75 4.65 -14.55 17.05
N PRO A 76 3.36 -14.14 17.12
CA PRO A 76 2.88 -12.85 16.63
C PRO A 76 3.40 -11.64 17.42
N ILE A 77 3.76 -11.82 18.68
CA ILE A 77 4.26 -10.72 19.54
C ILE A 77 5.59 -10.18 19.00
N TYR A 78 6.49 -11.04 18.55
CA TYR A 78 7.77 -10.63 17.99
C TYR A 78 7.60 -9.88 16.65
N ALA A 79 6.63 -10.28 15.84
CA ALA A 79 6.28 -9.55 14.62
C ALA A 79 5.76 -8.13 14.94
N LEU A 80 4.98 -7.96 16.02
CA LEU A 80 4.53 -6.65 16.47
C LEU A 80 5.70 -5.77 16.98
N TYR A 81 6.66 -6.34 17.70
CA TYR A 81 7.86 -5.59 18.11
C TYR A 81 8.69 -5.14 16.90
N LEU A 82 8.88 -6.01 15.91
CA LEU A 82 9.56 -5.65 14.67
C LEU A 82 8.85 -4.51 13.94
N ASN A 83 7.52 -4.55 13.90
CA ASN A 83 6.71 -3.51 13.28
C ASN A 83 6.88 -2.15 13.98
N VAL A 84 6.80 -2.12 15.32
CA VAL A 84 7.06 -0.90 16.11
C VAL A 84 8.46 -0.35 15.83
N PHE A 85 9.46 -1.21 15.83
CA PHE A 85 10.85 -0.83 15.56
C PHE A 85 11.02 -0.23 14.14
N ALA A 86 10.39 -0.86 13.14
CA ALA A 86 10.40 -0.35 11.77
C ALA A 86 9.75 1.05 11.66
N TYR A 87 8.63 1.30 12.33
CA TYR A 87 8.00 2.63 12.35
C TYR A 87 8.86 3.69 13.05
N ILE A 88 9.53 3.34 14.15
CA ILE A 88 10.45 4.26 14.83
C ILE A 88 11.61 4.63 13.91
N ILE A 89 12.25 3.63 13.28
CA ILE A 89 13.34 3.89 12.32
C ILE A 89 12.85 4.76 11.17
N SER A 90 11.69 4.45 10.60
CA SER A 90 11.10 5.25 9.50
C SER A 90 10.87 6.69 9.91
N GLY A 91 10.34 6.94 11.12
CA GLY A 91 10.16 8.29 11.66
C GLY A 91 11.48 9.05 11.81
N ILE A 92 12.52 8.38 12.32
CA ILE A 92 13.86 8.97 12.44
C ILE A 92 14.42 9.30 11.05
N LEU A 93 14.35 8.39 10.09
CA LEU A 93 14.86 8.62 8.73
C LEU A 93 14.16 9.80 8.05
N ILE A 94 12.83 9.90 8.20
CA ILE A 94 12.08 11.05 7.67
C ILE A 94 12.51 12.36 8.35
N SER A 95 12.74 12.35 9.67
CA SER A 95 13.16 13.54 10.40
C SER A 95 14.57 14.02 10.03
N LEU A 96 15.40 13.11 9.52
CA LEU A 96 16.76 13.42 9.05
C LEU A 96 16.81 13.84 7.57
N ALA A 97 15.71 13.69 6.83
CA ALA A 97 15.65 14.09 5.43
C ALA A 97 15.83 15.62 5.31
N PRO A 98 16.81 16.11 4.53
CA PRO A 98 16.97 17.54 4.31
C PRO A 98 15.75 18.06 3.52
N PHE A 99 15.04 18.99 4.12
CA PHE A 99 13.84 19.57 3.53
C PHE A 99 13.84 21.08 3.71
N GLU A 100 13.88 21.81 2.61
CA GLU A 100 13.58 23.23 2.57
C GLU A 100 12.19 23.44 1.97
N ARG A 101 11.24 23.85 2.79
CA ARG A 101 9.89 24.13 2.36
C ARG A 101 9.90 25.19 1.26
N LYS A 102 9.54 24.82 0.04
CA LYS A 102 9.23 25.79 -1.01
C LYS A 102 8.05 26.63 -0.51
N ASN A 103 8.29 27.93 -0.27
CA ASN A 103 7.25 28.88 0.14
C ASN A 103 6.18 28.99 -0.96
N THR A 104 5.30 28.03 -1.01
CA THR A 104 4.03 28.18 -1.74
C THR A 104 3.08 28.86 -0.76
N SER A 105 2.74 30.11 -1.02
CA SER A 105 1.62 30.77 -0.38
C SER A 105 0.33 30.00 -0.76
N GLN A 106 0.07 28.93 -0.04
CA GLN A 106 -1.24 28.32 -0.04
C GLN A 106 -2.13 29.25 0.78
N ASP A 107 -2.98 29.97 0.08
CA ASP A 107 -4.17 30.53 0.70
C ASP A 107 -4.84 29.37 1.45
N SER A 108 -5.11 29.58 2.73
CA SER A 108 -5.72 28.58 3.60
C SER A 108 -7.18 28.37 3.19
N GLU A 109 -7.37 27.64 2.09
CA GLU A 109 -8.70 27.22 1.65
C GLU A 109 -9.29 26.23 2.68
N SER A 110 -10.57 26.30 2.91
CA SER A 110 -11.28 25.37 3.77
C SER A 110 -11.20 23.95 3.17
N LEU A 111 -10.97 22.93 4.00
CA LEU A 111 -10.98 21.51 3.57
C LEU A 111 -12.24 21.15 2.77
N VAL A 112 -13.39 21.74 3.12
CA VAL A 112 -14.66 21.53 2.42
C VAL A 112 -14.60 22.11 1.01
N GLU A 113 -13.93 23.24 0.84
CA GLU A 113 -13.76 23.91 -0.45
C GLU A 113 -12.82 23.13 -1.37
N GLU A 114 -11.70 22.62 -0.86
CA GLU A 114 -10.79 21.74 -1.58
C GLU A 114 -11.48 20.44 -2.02
N LEU A 115 -12.24 19.80 -1.12
CA LEU A 115 -13.00 18.59 -1.45
C LEU A 115 -14.07 18.85 -2.52
N SER A 116 -14.76 20.00 -2.44
CA SER A 116 -15.75 20.41 -3.43
C SER A 116 -15.11 20.62 -4.81
N LYS A 117 -13.96 21.30 -4.86
CA LYS A 117 -13.20 21.51 -6.11
C LYS A 117 -12.76 20.17 -6.71
N GLY A 118 -12.27 19.25 -5.87
CA GLY A 118 -11.92 17.89 -6.29
C GLY A 118 -13.09 17.13 -6.89
N PHE A 119 -14.26 17.21 -6.28
CA PHE A 119 -15.47 16.57 -6.78
C PHE A 119 -15.96 17.16 -8.11
N ILE A 120 -15.93 18.49 -8.25
CA ILE A 120 -16.27 19.19 -9.48
C ILE A 120 -15.28 18.82 -10.60
N PHE A 121 -13.98 18.73 -10.28
CA PHE A 121 -12.95 18.28 -11.21
C PHE A 121 -13.23 16.86 -11.74
N LEU A 122 -13.55 15.92 -10.86
CA LEU A 122 -13.90 14.54 -11.24
C LEU A 122 -15.12 14.49 -12.15
N LYS A 123 -16.16 15.28 -11.86
CA LYS A 123 -17.38 15.37 -12.66
C LYS A 123 -17.09 15.91 -14.08
N ASN A 124 -16.16 16.85 -14.21
CA ASN A 124 -15.78 17.44 -15.48
C ASN A 124 -14.77 16.61 -16.29
N LYS A 125 -14.08 15.66 -15.65
CA LYS A 125 -13.07 14.78 -16.27
C LYS A 125 -13.49 13.34 -16.18
N ILE A 126 -14.47 12.95 -17.01
CA ILE A 126 -15.09 11.62 -17.01
C ILE A 126 -14.08 10.46 -17.07
N GLY A 127 -12.96 10.63 -17.78
CA GLY A 127 -11.89 9.61 -17.85
C GLY A 127 -11.21 9.38 -16.49
N VAL A 128 -11.03 10.44 -15.70
CA VAL A 128 -10.48 10.34 -14.33
C VAL A 128 -11.49 9.69 -13.39
N LEU A 129 -12.77 10.00 -13.54
CA LEU A 129 -13.84 9.37 -12.78
C LEU A 129 -13.88 7.86 -13.02
N PHE A 130 -13.85 7.41 -14.28
CA PHE A 130 -13.80 5.97 -14.60
C PHE A 130 -12.55 5.30 -14.03
N LEU A 131 -11.40 5.98 -14.10
CA LEU A 131 -10.17 5.44 -13.49
C LEU A 131 -10.32 5.30 -11.97
N GLY A 132 -10.91 6.28 -11.29
CA GLY A 132 -11.20 6.22 -9.86
C GLY A 132 -12.14 5.05 -9.50
N ILE A 133 -13.21 4.86 -10.26
CA ILE A 133 -14.15 3.74 -10.05
C ILE A 133 -13.43 2.39 -10.24
N THR A 134 -12.63 2.24 -11.30
CA THR A 134 -11.88 0.99 -11.52
C THR A 134 -10.87 0.73 -10.42
N THR A 135 -10.21 1.76 -9.87
CA THR A 135 -9.31 1.62 -8.71
C THR A 135 -10.08 1.13 -7.48
N ILE A 136 -11.23 1.72 -7.17
CA ILE A 136 -12.07 1.28 -6.04
C ILE A 136 -12.46 -0.20 -6.20
N LEU A 137 -12.93 -0.60 -7.37
CA LEU A 137 -13.31 -2.00 -7.65
C LEU A 137 -12.11 -2.96 -7.51
N SER A 138 -10.94 -2.55 -7.98
CA SER A 138 -9.70 -3.32 -7.84
C SER A 138 -9.29 -3.47 -6.38
N ASP A 139 -9.36 -2.40 -5.60
CA ASP A 139 -8.99 -2.42 -4.17
C ASP A 139 -9.95 -3.29 -3.35
N VAL A 140 -11.26 -3.25 -3.65
CA VAL A 140 -12.24 -4.15 -3.04
C VAL A 140 -11.91 -5.61 -3.36
N ALA A 141 -11.50 -5.92 -4.58
CA ALA A 141 -11.16 -7.29 -4.97
C ALA A 141 -9.85 -7.77 -4.33
N ILE A 142 -8.79 -6.96 -4.38
CA ILE A 142 -7.45 -7.34 -3.90
C ILE A 142 -7.36 -7.24 -2.39
N TRP A 143 -7.60 -6.05 -1.82
CA TRP A 143 -7.41 -5.80 -0.40
C TRP A 143 -8.58 -6.30 0.46
N GLY A 144 -9.81 -6.27 -0.07
CA GLY A 144 -10.97 -6.78 0.63
C GLY A 144 -11.08 -8.29 0.57
N ALA A 145 -11.26 -8.84 -0.62
CA ALA A 145 -11.55 -10.25 -0.80
C ALA A 145 -10.30 -11.15 -0.77
N LEU A 146 -9.27 -10.83 -1.58
CA LEU A 146 -8.11 -11.70 -1.74
C LEU A 146 -7.28 -11.80 -0.45
N SER A 147 -7.14 -10.72 0.32
CA SER A 147 -6.39 -10.73 1.58
C SER A 147 -6.99 -11.68 2.61
N VAL A 148 -8.33 -11.70 2.74
CA VAL A 148 -9.03 -12.64 3.63
C VAL A 148 -8.97 -14.06 3.08
N LEU A 149 -9.14 -14.22 1.78
CA LEU A 149 -9.11 -15.52 1.11
C LEU A 149 -7.74 -16.20 1.27
N THR A 150 -6.65 -15.50 1.07
CA THR A 150 -5.29 -16.06 1.22
C THR A 150 -5.01 -16.55 2.62
N ILE A 151 -5.45 -15.81 3.65
CA ILE A 151 -5.34 -16.25 5.05
C ILE A 151 -6.16 -17.53 5.28
N THR A 152 -7.41 -17.54 4.82
CA THR A 152 -8.32 -18.69 4.99
C THR A 152 -7.81 -19.93 4.25
N LEU A 153 -7.36 -19.78 3.00
CA LEU A 153 -6.77 -20.88 2.23
C LEU A 153 -5.53 -21.45 2.92
N SER A 154 -4.63 -20.57 3.37
CA SER A 154 -3.41 -21.02 4.04
C SER A 154 -3.70 -21.77 5.34
N LYS A 155 -4.67 -21.28 6.13
CA LYS A 155 -4.98 -21.82 7.47
C LYS A 155 -5.86 -23.06 7.41
N GLU A 156 -6.93 -23.03 6.60
CA GLU A 156 -8.01 -24.02 6.66
C GLU A 156 -7.96 -25.05 5.52
N VAL A 157 -7.46 -24.66 4.35
CA VAL A 157 -7.39 -25.58 3.19
C VAL A 157 -6.02 -26.24 3.12
N PHE A 158 -4.94 -25.46 3.11
CA PHE A 158 -3.58 -26.01 2.98
C PHE A 158 -2.94 -26.38 4.33
N LEU A 159 -3.53 -25.97 5.45
CA LEU A 159 -3.08 -26.26 6.82
C LEU A 159 -1.61 -25.82 7.08
N LYS A 160 -1.17 -24.74 6.40
CA LYS A 160 0.19 -24.19 6.51
C LYS A 160 0.29 -22.96 7.43
N GLY A 161 -0.84 -22.45 7.93
CA GLY A 161 -0.88 -21.31 8.86
C GLY A 161 -0.17 -20.07 8.34
N SER A 162 0.55 -19.38 9.21
CA SER A 162 1.26 -18.14 8.88
C SER A 162 2.39 -18.32 7.85
N TRP A 163 3.03 -19.48 7.82
CA TRP A 163 4.06 -19.79 6.83
C TRP A 163 3.49 -19.80 5.40
N GLY A 164 2.39 -20.52 5.20
CA GLY A 164 1.73 -20.58 3.88
C GLY A 164 1.24 -19.22 3.42
N TYR A 165 0.66 -18.43 4.33
CA TYR A 165 0.26 -17.06 4.03
C TYR A 165 1.44 -16.20 3.59
N GLY A 166 2.54 -16.20 4.37
CA GLY A 166 3.74 -15.43 4.04
C GLY A 166 4.36 -15.83 2.69
N PHE A 167 4.31 -17.13 2.35
CA PHE A 167 4.78 -17.61 1.05
C PHE A 167 3.90 -17.11 -0.11
N MET A 168 2.57 -17.19 0.03
CA MET A 168 1.62 -16.72 -1.01
C MET A 168 1.74 -15.20 -1.21
N ASP A 169 1.81 -14.45 -0.14
CA ASP A 169 1.95 -12.99 -0.19
C ASP A 169 3.33 -12.57 -0.72
N GLY A 170 4.39 -13.33 -0.40
CA GLY A 170 5.72 -13.16 -1.00
C GLY A 170 5.72 -13.38 -2.51
N MET A 171 5.01 -14.39 -3.02
CA MET A 171 4.86 -14.62 -4.47
C MET A 171 4.09 -13.48 -5.15
N TYR A 172 3.06 -12.95 -4.50
CA TYR A 172 2.39 -11.73 -4.95
C TYR A 172 3.36 -10.55 -5.06
N GLY A 173 4.22 -10.34 -4.05
CA GLY A 173 5.25 -9.30 -4.06
C GLY A 173 6.27 -9.45 -5.20
N ILE A 174 6.71 -10.68 -5.51
CA ILE A 174 7.57 -10.95 -6.66
C ILE A 174 6.87 -10.56 -7.96
N GLY A 175 5.61 -10.95 -8.14
CA GLY A 175 4.80 -10.57 -9.30
C GLY A 175 4.69 -9.05 -9.46
N ALA A 176 4.46 -8.32 -8.36
CA ALA A 176 4.37 -6.88 -8.33
C ALA A 176 5.70 -6.20 -8.73
N LEU A 177 6.85 -6.71 -8.26
CA LEU A 177 8.16 -6.21 -8.66
C LEU A 177 8.41 -6.41 -10.16
N LEU A 178 8.15 -7.60 -10.69
CA LEU A 178 8.27 -7.89 -12.12
C LEU A 178 7.36 -7.00 -12.98
N SER A 179 6.15 -6.73 -12.49
CA SER A 179 5.22 -5.80 -13.14
C SER A 179 5.78 -4.38 -13.18
N THR A 180 6.37 -3.90 -12.10
CA THR A 180 6.98 -2.56 -12.03
C THR A 180 8.12 -2.40 -13.05
N MET A 181 8.92 -3.44 -13.26
CA MET A 181 10.02 -3.43 -14.23
C MET A 181 9.53 -3.44 -15.70
N THR A 182 8.37 -4.03 -15.96
CA THR A 182 7.86 -4.25 -17.30
C THR A 182 6.89 -3.17 -17.78
N ILE A 183 6.19 -2.51 -16.85
CA ILE A 183 5.09 -1.58 -17.16
C ILE A 183 5.52 -0.39 -18.02
N ALA A 184 6.72 0.16 -17.78
CA ALA A 184 7.25 1.28 -18.57
C ALA A 184 7.46 0.92 -20.05
N SER A 185 7.97 -0.27 -20.33
CA SER A 185 8.16 -0.78 -21.69
C SER A 185 6.82 -1.09 -22.34
N MET A 186 5.89 -1.66 -21.58
CA MET A 186 4.56 -2.02 -22.04
C MET A 186 3.74 -0.77 -22.41
N THR A 187 3.77 0.28 -21.58
CA THR A 187 3.05 1.53 -21.84
C THR A 187 3.63 2.29 -23.04
N LYS A 188 4.95 2.27 -23.22
CA LYS A 188 5.59 2.84 -24.43
C LYS A 188 5.16 2.11 -25.71
N LYS A 189 5.02 0.78 -25.66
CA LYS A 189 4.68 -0.03 -26.85
C LYS A 189 3.19 -0.04 -27.18
N PHE A 190 2.33 -0.16 -26.20
CA PHE A 190 0.89 -0.39 -26.38
C PHE A 190 0.01 0.81 -25.97
N GLY A 191 0.59 1.81 -25.31
CA GLY A 191 -0.11 2.95 -24.73
C GLY A 191 -0.80 2.63 -23.40
N TYR A 192 -1.12 3.66 -22.62
CA TYR A 192 -1.65 3.53 -21.26
C TYR A 192 -2.95 2.72 -21.19
N LYS A 193 -3.93 3.01 -22.07
CA LYS A 193 -5.24 2.37 -22.04
C LYS A 193 -5.17 0.84 -22.23
N LYS A 194 -4.43 0.39 -23.25
CA LYS A 194 -4.27 -1.04 -23.54
C LYS A 194 -3.50 -1.74 -22.42
N SER A 195 -2.46 -1.10 -21.90
CA SER A 195 -1.67 -1.64 -20.79
C SER A 195 -2.52 -1.86 -19.55
N LEU A 196 -3.36 -0.87 -19.15
CA LEU A 196 -4.27 -1.00 -18.03
C LEU A 196 -5.27 -2.16 -18.22
N ILE A 197 -5.90 -2.25 -19.40
CA ILE A 197 -6.83 -3.35 -19.70
C ILE A 197 -6.13 -4.69 -19.59
N THR A 198 -4.91 -4.83 -20.12
CA THR A 198 -4.14 -6.08 -20.05
C THR A 198 -3.83 -6.46 -18.60
N CYS A 199 -3.42 -5.49 -17.76
CA CYS A 199 -3.17 -5.74 -16.35
C CYS A 199 -4.41 -6.27 -15.61
N TYR A 200 -5.57 -5.64 -15.84
CA TYR A 200 -6.83 -6.11 -15.22
C TYR A 200 -7.27 -7.47 -15.75
N CYS A 201 -7.06 -7.76 -17.03
CA CYS A 201 -7.35 -9.10 -17.59
C CYS A 201 -6.44 -10.17 -16.95
N ILE A 202 -5.15 -9.90 -16.80
CA ILE A 202 -4.21 -10.84 -16.14
C ILE A 202 -4.64 -11.08 -14.70
N ALA A 203 -4.94 -10.02 -13.94
CA ALA A 203 -5.38 -10.14 -12.56
C ALA A 203 -6.71 -10.92 -12.44
N GLY A 204 -7.68 -10.64 -13.30
CA GLY A 204 -8.96 -11.37 -13.30
C GLY A 204 -8.80 -12.84 -13.66
N LEU A 205 -7.99 -13.15 -14.68
CA LEU A 205 -7.73 -14.54 -15.09
C LEU A 205 -6.97 -15.33 -14.01
N SER A 206 -6.05 -14.70 -13.29
CA SER A 206 -5.32 -15.36 -12.19
C SER A 206 -6.22 -15.80 -11.03
N CYS A 207 -7.36 -15.14 -10.84
CA CYS A 207 -8.35 -15.53 -9.83
C CYS A 207 -9.27 -16.70 -10.29
N TYR A 208 -9.27 -17.04 -11.58
CA TYR A 208 -10.09 -18.13 -12.12
C TYR A 208 -9.38 -19.50 -12.06
N ILE A 209 -8.06 -19.50 -12.00
CA ILE A 209 -7.22 -20.71 -11.91
C ILE A 209 -7.12 -21.19 -10.46
#